data_1c18778c1ecb9ad57f27626b459f27a4
#
_entry.id   1c18778c1ecb9ad57f27626b459f27a4
#
_cell.length_a   1.000
_cell.length_b   1.000
_cell.length_c   1.000
_cell.angle_alpha   90.00
_cell.angle_beta   90.00
_cell.angle_gamma   90.00
#
_symmetry.space_group_name_H-M   'P 1'
#
loop_
_entity.id
_entity.type
_entity.pdbx_description
1 polymer ?
#
loop_
_entity_poly.entity_id
_entity_poly.type
_entity_poly.pdbx_seq_one_letter_code
_entity_poly.pdbx_strand_id
1 'polypeptide(L)'
;YTSRGRIITPLKDRFDVQIRTHYPKRIEDELSIMEQEAHPTTRRSRRVEVPRFMKEILGHLTFEARKSNEINQSSGVSVRVTINNYESLISNAEKRALRCKENEIVPRVSDIHAILASTAGKIEMEYVGEDKKEDELVEKLVNRAIVKVFDQYFSLNSLHKVVEYFNSGWGVEVSDQMPSQDYLEGIRAIPGLKEAIKSLGVGESPTLMASATEFVLEGLHLHQKLNKEIEGGRVTYGK
;
A
#
# COMPACT_ATOMS: atom_id res chain seq x y z
N TYR A 1 7.23 31.48 -22.44
CA TYR A 1 7.94 30.33 -21.85
C TYR A 1 7.97 30.53 -20.33
N THR A 2 7.16 29.81 -19.63
CA THR A 2 7.18 29.76 -18.16
C THR A 2 8.25 28.75 -17.75
N SER A 3 9.43 29.21 -17.35
CA SER A 3 10.41 28.28 -16.79
C SER A 3 9.83 27.68 -15.52
N ARG A 4 9.54 26.35 -15.56
CA ARG A 4 9.16 25.53 -14.42
C ARG A 4 7.98 26.07 -13.57
N GLY A 5 6.85 26.34 -14.22
CA GLY A 5 5.60 26.62 -13.49
C GLY A 5 5.52 27.97 -12.77
N ARG A 6 6.44 28.91 -12.99
CA ARG A 6 6.32 30.27 -12.46
C ARG A 6 5.30 31.06 -13.26
N ILE A 7 4.27 31.54 -12.58
CA ILE A 7 3.32 32.46 -13.18
C ILE A 7 4.05 33.76 -13.49
N ILE A 8 3.93 34.23 -14.73
CA ILE A 8 4.56 35.50 -15.18
C ILE A 8 3.99 36.70 -14.43
N THR A 9 4.82 37.70 -14.15
CA THR A 9 4.43 38.92 -13.40
C THR A 9 3.18 39.62 -13.95
N PRO A 10 3.00 39.81 -15.27
CA PRO A 10 1.80 40.46 -15.82
C PRO A 10 0.52 39.67 -15.56
N LEU A 11 0.59 38.36 -15.34
CA LEU A 11 -0.57 37.56 -14.97
C LEU A 11 -0.88 37.72 -13.48
N LYS A 12 0.17 37.73 -12.63
CA LYS A 12 0.01 37.95 -11.17
C LYS A 12 -0.65 39.29 -10.86
N ASP A 13 -0.30 40.34 -11.63
CA ASP A 13 -0.82 41.68 -11.47
C ASP A 13 -2.32 41.78 -11.76
N ARG A 14 -2.89 40.79 -12.45
CA ARG A 14 -4.31 40.76 -12.81
C ARG A 14 -5.17 39.96 -11.80
N PHE A 15 -4.55 39.32 -10.82
CA PHE A 15 -5.26 38.61 -9.76
C PHE A 15 -5.25 39.41 -8.47
N ASP A 16 -6.43 39.68 -7.91
CA ASP A 16 -6.60 40.44 -6.67
C ASP A 16 -6.07 39.70 -5.44
N VAL A 17 -6.12 38.35 -5.46
CA VAL A 17 -5.74 37.50 -4.31
C VAL A 17 -4.86 36.32 -4.74
N GLN A 18 -3.80 36.10 -4.00
CA GLN A 18 -2.95 34.89 -4.12
C GLN A 18 -3.11 34.03 -2.88
N ILE A 19 -3.56 32.80 -3.06
CA ILE A 19 -3.68 31.81 -1.98
C ILE A 19 -2.53 30.83 -2.12
N ARG A 20 -1.75 30.66 -1.05
CA ARG A 20 -0.74 29.60 -0.98
C ARG A 20 -1.37 28.31 -0.49
N THR A 21 -1.26 27.27 -1.30
CA THR A 21 -1.60 25.91 -0.89
C THR A 21 -0.36 25.18 -0.37
N HIS A 22 -0.56 24.19 0.47
CA HIS A 22 0.48 23.31 0.99
C HIS A 22 -0.01 21.85 0.99
N TYR A 23 0.89 20.92 1.11
CA TYR A 23 0.54 19.51 1.29
C TYR A 23 -0.17 19.28 2.64
N PRO A 24 -1.05 18.28 2.72
CA PRO A 24 -1.58 17.83 4.01
C PRO A 24 -0.45 17.59 5.00
N LYS A 25 -0.64 18.07 6.24
CA LYS A 25 0.36 17.90 7.32
C LYS A 25 0.17 16.62 8.09
N ARG A 26 -1.06 16.11 8.13
CA ARG A 26 -1.45 14.91 8.83
C ARG A 26 -1.88 13.85 7.82
N ILE A 27 -1.67 12.60 8.20
CA ILE A 27 -2.05 11.46 7.36
C ILE A 27 -3.57 11.39 7.17
N GLU A 28 -4.34 11.73 8.20
CA GLU A 28 -5.80 11.72 8.17
C GLU A 28 -6.35 12.69 7.11
N ASP A 29 -5.72 13.85 6.96
CA ASP A 29 -6.11 14.85 5.96
C ASP A 29 -5.83 14.33 4.54
N GLU A 30 -4.68 13.65 4.33
CA GLU A 30 -4.34 13.00 3.05
C GLU A 30 -5.35 11.91 2.70
N LEU A 31 -5.68 11.05 3.68
CA LEU A 31 -6.65 9.97 3.49
C LEU A 31 -8.05 10.51 3.22
N SER A 32 -8.47 11.57 3.91
CA SER A 32 -9.78 12.20 3.69
C SER A 32 -9.89 12.77 2.28
N ILE A 33 -8.85 13.42 1.76
CA ILE A 33 -8.80 13.92 0.38
C ILE A 33 -8.85 12.75 -0.60
N MET A 34 -8.07 11.70 -0.35
CA MET A 34 -8.06 10.50 -1.18
C MET A 34 -9.46 9.87 -1.27
N GLU A 35 -10.14 9.70 -0.15
CA GLU A 35 -11.48 9.09 -0.10
C GLU A 35 -12.55 9.97 -0.76
N GLN A 36 -12.42 11.29 -0.66
CA GLN A 36 -13.35 12.24 -1.26
C GLN A 36 -13.21 12.32 -2.78
N GLU A 37 -11.96 12.32 -3.27
CA GLU A 37 -11.65 12.62 -4.67
C GLU A 37 -11.42 11.37 -5.52
N ALA A 38 -11.27 10.17 -4.91
CA ALA A 38 -11.10 8.94 -5.66
C ALA A 38 -12.43 8.45 -6.24
N HIS A 39 -12.40 8.06 -7.50
CA HIS A 39 -13.54 7.52 -8.23
C HIS A 39 -13.19 6.15 -8.85
N PRO A 40 -12.97 5.11 -8.04
CA PRO A 40 -12.61 3.81 -8.56
C PRO A 40 -13.75 3.26 -9.43
N THR A 41 -13.42 2.95 -10.68
CA THR A 41 -14.37 2.36 -11.62
C THR A 41 -14.46 0.86 -11.37
N THR A 42 -15.44 0.44 -10.58
CA THR A 42 -15.69 -0.97 -10.29
C THR A 42 -17.04 -1.42 -10.83
N ARG A 43 -17.18 -2.73 -11.05
CA ARG A 43 -18.49 -3.29 -11.43
C ARG A 43 -19.45 -3.18 -10.24
N ARG A 44 -20.60 -2.54 -10.45
CA ARG A 44 -21.61 -2.22 -9.41
C ARG A 44 -22.12 -3.43 -8.60
N SER A 45 -21.87 -4.65 -9.05
CA SER A 45 -22.34 -5.88 -8.39
C SER A 45 -21.46 -6.36 -7.23
N ARG A 46 -20.30 -5.75 -6.98
CA ARG A 46 -19.39 -6.16 -5.92
C ARG A 46 -19.18 -5.05 -4.91
N ARG A 47 -19.13 -5.44 -3.64
CA ARG A 47 -18.81 -4.51 -2.54
C ARG A 47 -17.30 -4.28 -2.51
N VAL A 48 -16.90 -3.02 -2.50
CA VAL A 48 -15.50 -2.63 -2.28
C VAL A 48 -15.32 -2.32 -0.81
N GLU A 49 -14.35 -2.96 -0.18
CA GLU A 49 -13.96 -2.67 1.21
C GLU A 49 -12.44 -2.61 1.31
N VAL A 50 -11.91 -1.43 1.60
CA VAL A 50 -10.48 -1.21 1.72
C VAL A 50 -10.13 -1.07 3.20
N PRO A 51 -9.37 -2.02 3.78
CA PRO A 51 -8.95 -1.94 5.18
C PRO A 51 -8.19 -0.65 5.47
N ARG A 52 -8.33 -0.14 6.70
CA ARG A 52 -7.72 1.13 7.08
C ARG A 52 -6.20 1.10 6.93
N PHE A 53 -5.54 0.04 7.34
CA PHE A 53 -4.09 -0.11 7.19
C PHE A 53 -3.64 -0.03 5.72
N MET A 54 -4.43 -0.54 4.76
CA MET A 54 -4.11 -0.42 3.33
C MET A 54 -4.18 1.04 2.85
N LYS A 55 -5.17 1.81 3.31
CA LYS A 55 -5.26 3.24 3.02
C LYS A 55 -4.07 4.00 3.62
N GLU A 56 -3.72 3.68 4.86
CA GLU A 56 -2.58 4.28 5.57
C GLU A 56 -1.26 4.00 4.87
N ILE A 57 -1.05 2.79 4.31
CA ILE A 57 0.13 2.47 3.49
C ILE A 57 0.23 3.44 2.31
N LEU A 58 -0.85 3.68 1.56
CA LEU A 58 -0.84 4.60 0.42
C LEU A 58 -0.55 6.04 0.82
N GLY A 59 -1.14 6.50 1.92
CA GLY A 59 -0.86 7.83 2.46
C GLY A 59 0.60 7.96 2.91
N HIS A 60 1.12 6.99 3.64
CA HIS A 60 2.51 6.99 4.09
C HIS A 60 3.49 6.89 2.93
N LEU A 61 3.18 6.16 1.86
CA LEU A 61 3.98 6.13 0.64
C LEU A 61 4.22 7.55 0.11
N THR A 62 3.16 8.35 -0.03
CA THR A 62 3.25 9.73 -0.51
C THR A 62 4.01 10.63 0.46
N PHE A 63 3.83 10.43 1.77
CA PHE A 63 4.58 11.18 2.79
C PHE A 63 6.08 10.84 2.79
N GLU A 64 6.44 9.57 2.60
CA GLU A 64 7.84 9.15 2.49
C GLU A 64 8.46 9.66 1.16
N ALA A 65 7.69 9.66 0.06
CA ALA A 65 8.13 10.25 -1.21
C ALA A 65 8.46 11.76 -1.07
N ARG A 66 7.61 12.52 -0.35
CA ARG A 66 7.86 13.96 -0.07
C ARG A 66 9.09 14.22 0.79
N LYS A 67 9.61 13.23 1.51
CA LYS A 67 10.80 13.34 2.37
C LYS A 67 12.05 12.75 1.72
N SER A 68 11.90 12.02 0.64
CA SER A 68 13.02 11.34 -0.02
C SER A 68 13.93 12.34 -0.73
N ASN A 69 15.22 12.23 -0.48
CA ASN A 69 16.24 12.99 -1.19
C ASN A 69 16.50 12.46 -2.62
N GLU A 70 15.98 11.29 -2.93
CA GLU A 70 16.07 10.67 -4.27
C GLU A 70 15.02 11.25 -5.23
N ILE A 71 14.04 11.99 -4.70
CA ILE A 71 12.93 12.61 -5.45
C ILE A 71 13.16 14.11 -5.57
N ASN A 72 12.98 14.64 -6.77
CA ASN A 72 13.08 16.07 -7.02
C ASN A 72 11.95 16.83 -6.31
N GLN A 73 12.29 17.42 -5.17
CA GLN A 73 11.32 18.16 -4.35
C GLN A 73 10.85 19.47 -4.99
N SER A 74 11.52 19.97 -6.04
CA SER A 74 11.07 21.16 -6.77
C SER A 74 9.87 20.86 -7.67
N SER A 75 9.74 19.64 -8.16
CA SER A 75 8.56 19.15 -8.89
C SER A 75 7.43 18.77 -7.92
N GLY A 76 7.78 18.33 -6.72
CA GLY A 76 6.87 17.96 -5.65
C GLY A 76 6.17 16.63 -5.87
N VAL A 77 5.49 16.13 -4.81
CA VAL A 77 4.68 14.91 -4.86
C VAL A 77 3.24 15.25 -4.47
N SER A 78 2.38 15.31 -5.47
CA SER A 78 0.98 15.71 -5.31
C SER A 78 0.17 14.64 -4.59
N VAL A 79 -0.90 15.04 -3.88
CA VAL A 79 -1.92 14.12 -3.33
C VAL A 79 -2.60 13.27 -4.42
N ARG A 80 -2.53 13.68 -5.69
CA ARG A 80 -2.99 12.87 -6.83
C ARG A 80 -2.27 11.53 -6.95
N VAL A 81 -1.05 11.40 -6.43
CA VAL A 81 -0.34 10.11 -6.36
C VAL A 81 -1.10 9.16 -5.44
N THR A 82 -1.51 9.61 -4.25
CA THR A 82 -2.30 8.81 -3.30
C THR A 82 -3.65 8.41 -3.89
N ILE A 83 -4.35 9.34 -4.55
CA ILE A 83 -5.65 9.09 -5.20
C ILE A 83 -5.52 8.01 -6.29
N ASN A 84 -4.56 8.20 -7.22
CA ASN A 84 -4.37 7.25 -8.31
C ASN A 84 -3.89 5.88 -7.84
N ASN A 85 -3.06 5.85 -6.79
CA ASN A 85 -2.63 4.59 -6.18
C ASN A 85 -3.80 3.85 -5.54
N TYR A 86 -4.71 4.56 -4.89
CA TYR A 86 -5.93 3.99 -4.33
C TYR A 86 -6.83 3.39 -5.41
N GLU A 87 -7.05 4.10 -6.51
CA GLU A 87 -7.83 3.60 -7.64
C GLU A 87 -7.18 2.40 -8.33
N SER A 88 -5.85 2.45 -8.53
CA SER A 88 -5.08 1.35 -9.13
C SER A 88 -5.08 0.10 -8.24
N LEU A 89 -4.96 0.28 -6.93
CA LEU A 89 -5.02 -0.80 -5.95
C LEU A 89 -6.39 -1.49 -5.98
N ILE A 90 -7.48 -0.73 -5.98
CA ILE A 90 -8.84 -1.28 -6.07
C ILE A 90 -9.05 -2.00 -7.41
N SER A 91 -8.59 -1.43 -8.52
CA SER A 91 -8.69 -2.05 -9.84
C SER A 91 -7.95 -3.38 -9.90
N ASN A 92 -6.78 -3.50 -9.27
CA ASN A 92 -6.05 -4.76 -9.22
C ASN A 92 -6.74 -5.78 -8.31
N ALA A 93 -7.21 -5.35 -7.16
CA ALA A 93 -8.00 -6.19 -6.27
C ALA A 93 -9.30 -6.71 -6.95
N GLU A 94 -9.95 -5.88 -7.79
CA GLU A 94 -11.10 -6.32 -8.58
C GLU A 94 -10.73 -7.40 -9.60
N LYS A 95 -9.59 -7.25 -10.31
CA LYS A 95 -9.09 -8.28 -11.23
C LYS A 95 -8.88 -9.62 -10.51
N ARG A 96 -8.28 -9.57 -9.31
CA ARG A 96 -8.08 -10.75 -8.47
C ARG A 96 -9.42 -11.34 -8.01
N ALA A 97 -10.33 -10.52 -7.48
CA ALA A 97 -11.66 -10.95 -7.05
C ALA A 97 -12.47 -11.61 -8.19
N LEU A 98 -12.33 -11.11 -9.42
CA LEU A 98 -12.94 -11.73 -10.62
C LEU A 98 -12.34 -13.11 -10.90
N ARG A 99 -11.01 -13.24 -10.84
CA ARG A 99 -10.28 -14.50 -11.05
C ARG A 99 -10.64 -15.55 -10.00
N CYS A 100 -10.64 -15.14 -8.73
CA CYS A 100 -10.93 -16.00 -7.58
C CYS A 100 -12.44 -16.20 -7.34
N LYS A 101 -13.32 -15.59 -8.19
CA LYS A 101 -14.79 -15.64 -8.06
C LYS A 101 -15.29 -15.13 -6.70
N GLU A 102 -14.62 -14.13 -6.14
CA GLU A 102 -14.99 -13.47 -4.89
C GLU A 102 -16.06 -12.40 -5.13
N ASN A 103 -16.98 -12.24 -4.16
CA ASN A 103 -18.06 -11.25 -4.24
C ASN A 103 -17.65 -9.89 -3.63
N GLU A 104 -16.58 -9.86 -2.86
CA GLU A 104 -16.03 -8.66 -2.24
C GLU A 104 -14.68 -8.30 -2.87
N ILE A 105 -14.46 -7.02 -3.06
CA ILE A 105 -13.19 -6.47 -3.54
C ILE A 105 -12.46 -5.91 -2.31
N VAL A 106 -11.49 -6.65 -1.81
CA VAL A 106 -10.65 -6.25 -0.67
C VAL A 106 -9.19 -6.28 -1.10
N PRO A 107 -8.50 -5.15 -1.18
CA PRO A 107 -7.08 -5.13 -1.54
C PRO A 107 -6.21 -5.89 -0.54
N ARG A 108 -5.19 -6.58 -1.05
CA ARG A 108 -4.15 -7.28 -0.29
C ARG A 108 -2.79 -6.64 -0.54
N VAL A 109 -1.79 -7.00 0.26
CA VAL A 109 -0.40 -6.55 0.02
C VAL A 109 0.10 -7.01 -1.35
N SER A 110 -0.28 -8.20 -1.79
CA SER A 110 0.04 -8.71 -3.14
C SER A 110 -0.52 -7.84 -4.28
N ASP A 111 -1.56 -7.05 -4.04
CA ASP A 111 -2.11 -6.12 -5.02
C ASP A 111 -1.30 -4.81 -5.13
N ILE A 112 -0.41 -4.52 -4.16
CA ILE A 112 0.33 -3.24 -4.10
C ILE A 112 1.26 -3.05 -5.31
N HIS A 113 1.78 -4.12 -5.92
CA HIS A 113 2.62 -3.99 -7.12
C HIS A 113 1.94 -3.20 -8.26
N ALA A 114 0.61 -3.18 -8.32
CA ALA A 114 -0.13 -2.41 -9.32
C ALA A 114 0.07 -0.89 -9.19
N ILE A 115 0.47 -0.40 -7.99
CA ILE A 115 0.72 1.03 -7.80
C ILE A 115 2.05 1.50 -8.40
N LEU A 116 2.97 0.59 -8.75
CA LEU A 116 4.21 0.96 -9.44
C LEU A 116 3.90 1.77 -10.69
N ALA A 117 3.02 1.25 -11.55
CA ALA A 117 2.63 1.93 -12.79
C ALA A 117 1.88 3.26 -12.57
N SER A 118 1.16 3.43 -11.44
CA SER A 118 0.48 4.68 -11.12
C SER A 118 1.36 5.69 -10.40
N THR A 119 2.50 5.26 -9.88
CA THR A 119 3.47 6.09 -9.15
C THR A 119 4.63 6.50 -10.06
N ALA A 120 5.17 5.55 -10.83
CA ALA A 120 6.19 5.80 -11.83
C ALA A 120 5.72 6.86 -12.84
N GLY A 121 6.61 7.74 -13.25
CA GLY A 121 6.30 8.88 -14.12
C GLY A 121 5.51 10.03 -13.48
N LYS A 122 5.10 9.92 -12.20
CA LYS A 122 4.53 11.02 -11.40
C LYS A 122 5.47 11.52 -10.32
N ILE A 123 6.50 10.77 -10.05
CA ILE A 123 7.58 11.11 -9.14
C ILE A 123 8.81 11.39 -10.02
N GLU A 124 9.28 12.62 -10.02
CA GLU A 124 10.47 13.01 -10.77
C GLU A 124 11.71 12.72 -9.92
N MET A 125 12.62 11.91 -10.44
CA MET A 125 13.88 11.59 -9.76
C MET A 125 14.81 12.81 -9.73
N GLU A 126 15.59 12.98 -8.66
CA GLU A 126 16.59 14.06 -8.57
C GLU A 126 17.71 13.86 -9.61
N TYR A 127 18.07 12.63 -9.88
CA TYR A 127 19.07 12.27 -10.88
C TYR A 127 18.42 11.48 -12.01
N VAL A 128 18.62 11.94 -13.25
CA VAL A 128 18.17 11.22 -14.45
C VAL A 128 18.92 9.90 -14.55
N GLY A 129 18.23 8.82 -14.36
CA GLY A 129 18.77 7.46 -14.37
C GLY A 129 17.81 6.47 -15.08
N GLU A 130 18.25 5.25 -15.22
CA GLU A 130 17.52 4.18 -15.89
C GLU A 130 16.16 3.90 -15.20
N ASP A 131 15.13 3.53 -15.98
CA ASP A 131 13.76 3.22 -15.51
C ASP A 131 13.73 2.21 -14.35
N LYS A 132 14.68 1.26 -14.32
CA LYS A 132 14.81 0.29 -13.22
C LYS A 132 15.04 0.92 -11.85
N LYS A 133 15.71 2.07 -11.78
CA LYS A 133 15.95 2.77 -10.50
C LYS A 133 14.70 3.43 -9.96
N GLU A 134 13.77 3.81 -10.84
CA GLU A 134 12.49 4.38 -10.44
C GLU A 134 11.61 3.32 -9.78
N ASP A 135 11.49 2.14 -10.36
CA ASP A 135 10.74 1.02 -9.78
C ASP A 135 11.33 0.58 -8.42
N GLU A 136 12.67 0.46 -8.33
CA GLU A 136 13.35 0.13 -7.08
C GLU A 136 13.12 1.19 -5.98
N LEU A 137 13.08 2.47 -6.35
CA LEU A 137 12.78 3.55 -5.42
C LEU A 137 11.34 3.46 -4.92
N VAL A 138 10.38 3.25 -5.82
CA VAL A 138 8.96 3.09 -5.44
C VAL A 138 8.79 1.89 -4.52
N GLU A 139 9.44 0.76 -4.80
CA GLU A 139 9.42 -0.42 -3.95
C GLU A 139 10.00 -0.13 -2.55
N LYS A 140 11.14 0.57 -2.45
CA LYS A 140 11.70 1.02 -1.16
C LYS A 140 10.73 1.91 -0.38
N LEU A 141 10.03 2.81 -1.06
CA LEU A 141 9.05 3.69 -0.43
C LEU A 141 7.83 2.92 0.07
N VAL A 142 7.35 1.95 -0.71
CA VAL A 142 6.28 1.03 -0.31
C VAL A 142 6.68 0.25 0.94
N ASN A 143 7.85 -0.36 0.94
CA ASN A 143 8.36 -1.13 2.07
C ASN A 143 8.47 -0.27 3.35
N ARG A 144 8.98 0.96 3.24
CA ARG A 144 9.01 1.93 4.36
C ARG A 144 7.62 2.28 4.85
N ALA A 145 6.66 2.47 3.94
CA ALA A 145 5.27 2.75 4.30
C ALA A 145 4.62 1.58 5.04
N ILE A 146 4.83 0.34 4.56
CA ILE A 146 4.33 -0.88 5.23
C ILE A 146 4.91 -1.00 6.64
N VAL A 147 6.24 -0.88 6.80
CA VAL A 147 6.91 -0.91 8.11
C VAL A 147 6.31 0.13 9.05
N LYS A 148 6.14 1.36 8.57
CA LYS A 148 5.64 2.46 9.38
C LYS A 148 4.20 2.24 9.85
N VAL A 149 3.35 1.69 8.99
CA VAL A 149 1.97 1.35 9.35
C VAL A 149 1.94 0.15 10.27
N PHE A 150 2.76 -0.87 10.00
CA PHE A 150 2.87 -2.05 10.85
C PHE A 150 3.24 -1.70 12.28
N ASP A 151 4.23 -0.82 12.49
CA ASP A 151 4.67 -0.36 13.81
C ASP A 151 3.61 0.43 14.59
N GLN A 152 2.57 0.95 13.92
CA GLN A 152 1.43 1.59 14.58
C GLN A 152 0.47 0.57 15.19
N TYR A 153 0.36 -0.60 14.58
CA TYR A 153 -0.57 -1.66 15.00
C TYR A 153 0.07 -2.71 15.89
N PHE A 154 1.36 -3.00 15.70
CA PHE A 154 2.03 -4.11 16.32
C PHE A 154 3.37 -3.73 16.95
N SER A 155 3.64 -4.32 18.11
CA SER A 155 5.01 -4.52 18.58
C SER A 155 5.47 -5.93 18.19
N LEU A 156 6.75 -6.12 17.89
CA LEU A 156 7.28 -7.44 17.54
C LEU A 156 7.04 -8.48 18.64
N ASN A 157 7.07 -8.03 19.91
CA ASN A 157 6.80 -8.90 21.04
C ASN A 157 5.36 -9.43 21.07
N SER A 158 4.38 -8.66 20.57
CA SER A 158 2.99 -9.12 20.50
C SER A 158 2.78 -10.25 19.51
N LEU A 159 3.68 -10.40 18.54
CA LEU A 159 3.65 -11.40 17.48
C LEU A 159 4.60 -12.58 17.73
N HIS A 160 5.16 -12.75 18.93
CA HIS A 160 6.15 -13.79 19.22
C HIS A 160 5.66 -15.19 18.87
N LYS A 161 4.38 -15.52 19.14
CA LYS A 161 3.80 -16.84 18.82
C LYS A 161 3.77 -17.11 17.32
N VAL A 162 3.48 -16.07 16.51
CA VAL A 162 3.52 -16.17 15.06
C VAL A 162 4.94 -16.46 14.60
N VAL A 163 5.92 -15.70 15.12
CA VAL A 163 7.34 -15.88 14.76
C VAL A 163 7.86 -17.25 15.20
N GLU A 164 7.50 -17.73 16.38
CA GLU A 164 7.90 -19.07 16.87
C GLU A 164 7.38 -20.19 15.99
N TYR A 165 6.16 -20.08 15.46
CA TYR A 165 5.62 -21.04 14.50
C TYR A 165 6.53 -21.19 13.28
N PHE A 166 6.95 -20.08 12.69
CA PHE A 166 7.87 -20.10 11.53
C PHE A 166 9.28 -20.57 11.92
N ASN A 167 9.74 -20.24 13.13
CA ASN A 167 11.03 -20.73 13.65
C ASN A 167 11.07 -22.27 13.78
N SER A 168 9.92 -22.91 13.88
CA SER A 168 9.80 -24.37 13.93
C SER A 168 9.88 -25.03 12.54
N GLY A 169 10.20 -24.25 11.48
CA GLY A 169 10.40 -24.76 10.13
C GLY A 169 9.14 -24.83 9.26
N TRP A 170 8.05 -24.24 9.71
CA TRP A 170 6.83 -24.13 8.91
C TRP A 170 6.89 -22.96 7.93
N GLY A 171 6.22 -23.10 6.79
CA GLY A 171 6.05 -22.07 5.79
C GLY A 171 4.58 -21.85 5.46
N VAL A 172 4.26 -20.67 4.95
CA VAL A 172 2.91 -20.33 4.46
C VAL A 172 3.03 -19.74 3.08
N GLU A 173 2.29 -20.31 2.14
CA GLU A 173 2.17 -19.79 0.78
C GLU A 173 1.02 -18.79 0.70
N VAL A 174 1.26 -17.67 0.04
CA VAL A 174 0.24 -16.68 -0.35
C VAL A 174 0.40 -16.35 -1.84
N SER A 175 -0.68 -15.97 -2.48
CA SER A 175 -0.64 -15.65 -3.91
C SER A 175 -1.77 -14.71 -4.31
N ASP A 176 -1.52 -13.90 -5.35
CA ASP A 176 -2.56 -13.10 -6.03
C ASP A 176 -3.57 -13.97 -6.78
N GLN A 177 -3.33 -15.28 -6.90
CA GLN A 177 -4.23 -16.27 -7.51
C GLN A 177 -4.95 -17.14 -6.47
N MET A 178 -4.59 -17.04 -5.20
CA MET A 178 -5.19 -17.82 -4.12
C MET A 178 -6.52 -17.20 -3.67
N PRO A 179 -7.64 -17.96 -3.70
CA PRO A 179 -8.91 -17.52 -3.12
C PRO A 179 -8.77 -17.21 -1.63
N SER A 180 -9.50 -16.19 -1.16
CA SER A 180 -9.44 -15.79 0.26
C SER A 180 -9.85 -16.91 1.22
N GLN A 181 -10.70 -17.83 0.77
CA GLN A 181 -11.13 -18.96 1.58
C GLN A 181 -9.96 -19.89 1.97
N ASP A 182 -8.98 -20.04 1.07
CA ASP A 182 -7.82 -20.92 1.28
C ASP A 182 -6.88 -20.37 2.36
N TYR A 183 -6.88 -19.04 2.59
CA TYR A 183 -6.12 -18.43 3.69
C TYR A 183 -6.60 -18.84 5.07
N LEU A 184 -7.90 -19.24 5.20
CA LEU A 184 -8.48 -19.56 6.51
C LEU A 184 -7.83 -20.78 7.16
N GLU A 185 -7.35 -21.74 6.37
CA GLU A 185 -6.63 -22.90 6.88
C GLU A 185 -5.28 -22.48 7.47
N GLY A 186 -4.51 -21.67 6.74
CA GLY A 186 -3.24 -21.11 7.22
C GLY A 186 -3.42 -20.26 8.47
N ILE A 187 -4.46 -19.41 8.52
CA ILE A 187 -4.75 -18.58 9.69
C ILE A 187 -5.03 -19.42 10.93
N ARG A 188 -5.75 -20.55 10.79
CA ARG A 188 -6.06 -21.46 11.89
C ARG A 188 -4.82 -22.23 12.37
N ALA A 189 -3.91 -22.54 11.45
CA ALA A 189 -2.70 -23.28 11.74
C ALA A 189 -1.64 -22.47 12.51
N ILE A 190 -1.63 -21.14 12.33
CA ILE A 190 -0.60 -20.24 12.90
C ILE A 190 -1.08 -19.69 14.25
N PRO A 191 -0.46 -20.10 15.39
CA PRO A 191 -0.83 -19.58 16.70
C PRO A 191 -0.61 -18.08 16.80
N GLY A 192 -1.59 -17.34 17.33
CA GLY A 192 -1.52 -15.89 17.53
C GLY A 192 -1.86 -15.05 16.30
N LEU A 193 -1.96 -15.63 15.10
CA LEU A 193 -2.27 -14.87 13.89
C LEU A 193 -3.71 -14.35 13.90
N LYS A 194 -4.66 -15.16 14.35
CA LYS A 194 -6.07 -14.74 14.46
C LYS A 194 -6.25 -13.55 15.41
N GLU A 195 -5.53 -13.56 16.53
CA GLU A 195 -5.52 -12.46 17.50
C GLU A 195 -4.91 -11.19 16.89
N ALA A 196 -3.82 -11.34 16.15
CA ALA A 196 -3.20 -10.23 15.43
C ALA A 196 -4.17 -9.62 14.40
N ILE A 197 -4.84 -10.45 13.60
CA ILE A 197 -5.86 -9.99 12.64
C ILE A 197 -6.99 -9.24 13.35
N LYS A 198 -7.48 -9.74 14.47
CA LYS A 198 -8.52 -9.07 15.25
C LYS A 198 -8.09 -7.70 15.77
N SER A 199 -6.83 -7.53 16.16
CA SER A 199 -6.31 -6.24 16.64
C SER A 199 -6.26 -5.16 15.55
N LEU A 200 -6.29 -5.53 14.28
CA LEU A 200 -6.43 -4.59 13.16
C LEU A 200 -7.85 -4.01 13.02
N GLY A 201 -8.83 -4.52 13.77
CA GLY A 201 -10.21 -4.06 13.71
C GLY A 201 -10.93 -4.37 12.40
N VAL A 202 -10.42 -5.34 11.63
CA VAL A 202 -11.07 -5.78 10.39
C VAL A 202 -12.18 -6.80 10.67
N GLY A 203 -13.16 -6.86 9.77
CA GLY A 203 -14.25 -7.84 9.84
C GLY A 203 -13.76 -9.29 9.65
N GLU A 204 -14.65 -10.24 9.92
CA GLU A 204 -14.33 -11.69 9.85
C GLU A 204 -14.59 -12.29 8.46
N SER A 205 -14.83 -11.48 7.40
CA SER A 205 -14.95 -12.05 6.05
C SER A 205 -13.61 -12.65 5.59
N PRO A 206 -13.63 -13.75 4.83
CA PRO A 206 -12.41 -14.38 4.33
C PRO A 206 -11.50 -13.40 3.57
N THR A 207 -12.10 -12.47 2.83
CA THR A 207 -11.38 -11.47 2.03
C THR A 207 -10.64 -10.46 2.90
N LEU A 208 -11.23 -9.99 3.99
CA LEU A 208 -10.60 -9.10 4.97
C LEU A 208 -9.52 -9.84 5.76
N MET A 209 -9.79 -11.09 6.16
CA MET A 209 -8.82 -11.90 6.88
C MET A 209 -7.59 -12.21 6.02
N ALA A 210 -7.76 -12.50 4.72
CA ALA A 210 -6.64 -12.71 3.80
C ALA A 210 -5.79 -11.43 3.64
N SER A 211 -6.44 -10.26 3.48
CA SER A 211 -5.76 -8.97 3.41
C SER A 211 -4.92 -8.70 4.66
N ALA A 212 -5.51 -8.91 5.85
CA ALA A 212 -4.83 -8.73 7.12
C ALA A 212 -3.68 -9.74 7.32
N THR A 213 -3.85 -10.98 6.86
CA THR A 213 -2.80 -12.01 6.92
C THR A 213 -1.57 -11.58 6.13
N GLU A 214 -1.74 -11.18 4.87
CA GLU A 214 -0.62 -10.71 4.06
C GLU A 214 0.07 -9.49 4.68
N PHE A 215 -0.69 -8.56 5.27
CA PHE A 215 -0.11 -7.41 5.95
C PHE A 215 0.76 -7.80 7.16
N VAL A 216 0.29 -8.73 7.99
CA VAL A 216 1.06 -9.22 9.14
C VAL A 216 2.33 -9.94 8.70
N LEU A 217 2.22 -10.83 7.71
CA LEU A 217 3.36 -11.61 7.20
C LEU A 217 4.41 -10.71 6.53
N GLU A 218 3.98 -9.76 5.68
CA GLU A 218 4.87 -8.82 5.03
C GLU A 218 5.57 -7.91 6.05
N GLY A 219 4.83 -7.40 7.04
CA GLY A 219 5.41 -6.61 8.12
C GLY A 219 6.48 -7.36 8.90
N LEU A 220 6.24 -8.64 9.22
CA LEU A 220 7.22 -9.49 9.87
C LEU A 220 8.44 -9.76 8.97
N HIS A 221 8.23 -9.95 7.67
CA HIS A 221 9.32 -10.08 6.70
C HIS A 221 10.19 -8.82 6.65
N LEU A 222 9.60 -7.66 6.52
CA LEU A 222 10.32 -6.40 6.47
C LEU A 222 11.08 -6.08 7.78
N HIS A 223 10.63 -6.63 8.91
CA HIS A 223 11.35 -6.61 10.19
C HIS A 223 12.36 -7.77 10.34
N GLN A 224 12.66 -8.51 9.26
CA GLN A 224 13.64 -9.61 9.25
C GLN A 224 13.29 -10.75 10.24
N LYS A 225 12.01 -10.96 10.50
CA LYS A 225 11.51 -12.08 11.32
C LYS A 225 11.12 -13.27 10.48
N LEU A 226 10.79 -13.05 9.21
CA LEU A 226 10.48 -14.08 8.22
C LEU A 226 11.31 -13.86 6.96
N ASN A 227 11.67 -14.96 6.29
CA ASN A 227 12.15 -14.93 4.91
C ASN A 227 10.95 -14.90 3.96
N LYS A 228 11.15 -14.34 2.78
CA LYS A 228 10.16 -14.27 1.70
C LYS A 228 10.82 -14.81 0.43
N GLU A 229 10.25 -15.84 -0.13
CA GLU A 229 10.65 -16.41 -1.41
C GLU A 229 9.55 -16.19 -2.43
N ILE A 230 9.91 -15.80 -3.64
CA ILE A 230 8.95 -15.57 -4.74
C ILE A 230 9.30 -16.53 -5.86
N GLU A 231 8.42 -17.45 -6.16
CA GLU A 231 8.58 -18.42 -7.24
C GLU A 231 7.26 -18.58 -8.02
N GLY A 232 7.31 -18.38 -9.33
CA GLY A 232 6.17 -18.58 -10.21
C GLY A 232 4.91 -17.76 -9.89
N GLY A 233 5.06 -16.58 -9.27
CA GLY A 233 3.93 -15.74 -8.84
C GLY A 233 3.32 -16.14 -7.48
N ARG A 234 3.94 -17.09 -6.79
CA ARG A 234 3.62 -17.48 -5.42
C ARG A 234 4.64 -16.88 -4.48
N VAL A 235 4.20 -16.50 -3.31
CA VAL A 235 5.03 -15.98 -2.25
C VAL A 235 4.98 -16.92 -1.07
N THR A 236 6.13 -17.43 -0.64
CA THR A 236 6.25 -18.28 0.54
C THR A 236 6.94 -17.50 1.64
N TYR A 237 6.29 -17.40 2.80
CA TYR A 237 6.90 -16.91 4.02
C TYR A 237 7.34 -18.09 4.87
N GLY A 238 8.59 -18.05 5.34
CA GLY A 238 9.20 -19.08 6.13
C GLY A 238 10.38 -18.56 6.94
N LYS A 239 11.23 -19.45 7.41
CA LYS A 239 12.49 -19.06 8.04
C LYS A 239 13.67 -19.82 7.43
#